data_60921d2bb2bc0dd15cef94b96973dc49
#
_entry.id   60921d2bb2bc0dd15cef94b96973dc49
#
_cell.length_a   1.000
_cell.length_b   1.000
_cell.length_c   1.000
_cell.angle_alpha   90.00
_cell.angle_beta   90.00
_cell.angle_gamma   90.00
#
_symmetry.space_group_name_H-M   'P 1'
#
loop_
_entity.id
_entity.type
_entity.pdbx_description
1 polymer ?
#
loop_
_entity_poly.entity_id
_entity_poly.type
_entity_poly.pdbx_seq_one_letter_code
_entity_poly.pdbx_strand_id
1 'polypeptide(L)'
;MAASPAGPSFVLPANRLPEADERAEAGQKDSLPAARLVGRVIRTIEDWAPIHATTTDTDDERQAFMKELCSEATARDLESRVHNLQSEYDSTIRGSAEEKEQPALLKLRGAISQCLHLLEAVTALTHLYERHQVHQRHPATRRVLGHILNWENFLAKMIDHCLRPALASLEKSKDLAAGLLECLTTQAFKDLRIPHGITLHARPLSLIVGVTNHYGLPVEMEIGEGRASAASMMSMLMLCGSHLDAQSVRFHGDPAVLNDLQALFDARLGEDGMDALPGSLKYLVH
;
A
#
# COMPACT_ATOMS: atom_id res chain seq x y z
N MET A 1 10.97 -19.26 -63.19
CA MET A 1 10.18 -19.02 -61.98
C MET A 1 10.83 -19.79 -60.85
N ALA A 2 11.56 -19.10 -60.00
CA ALA A 2 12.27 -19.70 -58.88
C ALA A 2 11.39 -19.50 -57.61
N ALA A 3 11.14 -20.62 -56.90
CA ALA A 3 10.37 -20.62 -55.67
C ALA A 3 11.18 -19.99 -54.50
N SER A 4 10.56 -19.04 -53.80
CA SER A 4 11.12 -18.46 -52.56
C SER A 4 11.22 -19.54 -51.47
N PRO A 5 12.30 -19.56 -50.67
CA PRO A 5 12.40 -20.46 -49.56
C PRO A 5 11.50 -19.99 -48.39
N ALA A 6 10.75 -20.92 -47.84
CA ALA A 6 9.95 -20.71 -46.64
C ALA A 6 10.85 -20.38 -45.47
N GLY A 7 10.58 -19.27 -44.79
CA GLY A 7 11.29 -18.84 -43.57
C GLY A 7 11.05 -19.81 -42.41
N PRO A 8 11.95 -19.81 -41.39
CA PRO A 8 11.84 -20.74 -40.26
C PRO A 8 10.56 -20.48 -39.46
N SER A 9 9.74 -21.54 -39.32
CA SER A 9 8.59 -21.54 -38.43
C SER A 9 9.08 -21.53 -36.97
N PHE A 10 8.87 -20.40 -36.25
CA PHE A 10 9.09 -20.32 -34.84
C PHE A 10 8.03 -21.13 -34.10
N VAL A 11 8.41 -22.29 -33.59
CA VAL A 11 7.59 -23.04 -32.64
C VAL A 11 7.89 -22.44 -31.26
N LEU A 12 6.95 -21.68 -30.71
CA LEU A 12 7.02 -21.22 -29.29
C LEU A 12 7.00 -22.46 -28.40
N PRO A 13 7.93 -22.57 -27.41
CA PRO A 13 7.86 -23.66 -26.45
C PRO A 13 6.54 -23.57 -25.66
N ALA A 14 5.94 -24.74 -25.40
CA ALA A 14 4.68 -24.91 -24.68
C ALA A 14 4.81 -24.62 -23.16
N ASN A 15 5.39 -23.50 -22.79
CA ASN A 15 5.26 -22.93 -21.45
C ASN A 15 4.05 -21.99 -21.44
N ARG A 16 2.85 -22.55 -21.57
CA ARG A 16 1.67 -21.84 -21.14
C ARG A 16 1.71 -21.76 -19.62
N LEU A 17 1.59 -20.54 -19.10
CA LEU A 17 1.17 -20.36 -17.71
C LEU A 17 -0.12 -21.17 -17.53
N PRO A 18 -0.28 -21.94 -16.45
CA PRO A 18 -1.49 -22.70 -16.19
C PRO A 18 -2.70 -21.76 -16.30
N GLU A 19 -3.69 -22.16 -17.09
CA GLU A 19 -4.94 -21.41 -17.22
C GLU A 19 -5.60 -21.30 -15.84
N ALA A 20 -6.28 -20.17 -15.58
CA ALA A 20 -6.87 -19.87 -14.27
C ALA A 20 -7.85 -20.94 -13.74
N ASP A 21 -8.35 -21.83 -14.61
CA ASP A 21 -9.27 -22.90 -14.24
C ASP A 21 -8.66 -24.06 -13.44
N GLU A 22 -7.33 -24.26 -13.49
CA GLU A 22 -6.69 -25.34 -12.70
C GLU A 22 -6.53 -24.98 -11.21
N ARG A 23 -6.76 -23.71 -10.82
CA ARG A 23 -6.75 -23.27 -9.41
C ARG A 23 -8.11 -23.36 -8.72
N ALA A 24 -9.17 -23.68 -9.44
CA ALA A 24 -10.55 -23.64 -8.95
C ALA A 24 -10.97 -24.84 -8.08
N GLU A 25 -10.12 -25.85 -7.86
CA GLU A 25 -10.48 -27.04 -7.05
C GLU A 25 -10.01 -26.99 -5.60
N ALA A 26 -9.32 -25.95 -5.15
CA ALA A 26 -9.04 -25.75 -3.74
C ALA A 26 -10.18 -24.92 -3.13
N GLY A 27 -11.14 -25.60 -2.52
CA GLY A 27 -12.41 -25.06 -2.00
C GLY A 27 -12.28 -24.13 -0.78
N GLN A 28 -11.53 -23.05 -0.91
CA GLN A 28 -11.58 -21.90 -0.05
C GLN A 28 -11.44 -20.67 -0.93
N LYS A 29 -12.48 -19.81 -0.97
CA LYS A 29 -12.45 -18.54 -1.68
C LYS A 29 -11.28 -17.73 -1.11
N ASP A 30 -10.17 -17.71 -1.83
CA ASP A 30 -8.98 -16.95 -1.43
C ASP A 30 -9.12 -15.49 -1.90
N SER A 31 -10.08 -14.76 -1.28
CA SER A 31 -10.29 -13.33 -1.50
C SER A 31 -9.17 -12.46 -0.89
N LEU A 32 -8.20 -13.10 -0.24
CA LEU A 32 -7.13 -12.44 0.49
C LEU A 32 -6.28 -11.49 -0.37
N PRO A 33 -5.88 -11.82 -1.63
CA PRO A 33 -5.12 -10.89 -2.45
C PRO A 33 -5.87 -9.58 -2.75
N ALA A 34 -7.16 -9.66 -3.07
CA ALA A 34 -7.98 -8.49 -3.33
C ALA A 34 -8.19 -7.65 -2.05
N ALA A 35 -8.46 -8.29 -0.92
CA ALA A 35 -8.61 -7.61 0.36
C ALA A 35 -7.30 -6.90 0.78
N ARG A 36 -6.14 -7.54 0.59
CA ARG A 36 -4.81 -6.96 0.87
C ARG A 36 -4.55 -5.73 0.02
N LEU A 37 -4.81 -5.79 -1.27
CA LEU A 37 -4.65 -4.64 -2.16
C LEU A 37 -5.54 -3.47 -1.71
N VAL A 38 -6.83 -3.74 -1.45
CA VAL A 38 -7.79 -2.72 -0.99
C VAL A 38 -7.32 -2.08 0.32
N GLY A 39 -6.87 -2.87 1.29
CA GLY A 39 -6.30 -2.37 2.54
C GLY A 39 -5.07 -1.48 2.33
N ARG A 40 -4.19 -1.83 1.37
CA ARG A 40 -3.02 -1.01 1.00
C ARG A 40 -3.43 0.30 0.33
N VAL A 41 -4.47 0.29 -0.50
CA VAL A 41 -5.02 1.53 -1.09
C VAL A 41 -5.51 2.47 0.01
N ILE A 42 -6.30 1.97 0.97
CA ILE A 42 -6.80 2.77 2.10
C ILE A 42 -5.64 3.38 2.89
N ARG A 43 -4.63 2.59 3.23
CA ARG A 43 -3.43 3.11 3.94
C ARG A 43 -2.69 4.16 3.12
N THR A 44 -2.55 3.96 1.82
CA THR A 44 -1.90 4.96 0.96
C THR A 44 -2.65 6.29 0.98
N ILE A 45 -3.98 6.26 0.96
CA ILE A 45 -4.83 7.46 1.09
C ILE A 45 -4.61 8.15 2.44
N GLU A 46 -4.58 7.39 3.53
CA GLU A 46 -4.37 7.90 4.89
C GLU A 46 -2.97 8.51 5.07
N ASP A 47 -1.93 7.86 4.56
CA ASP A 47 -0.56 8.37 4.57
C ASP A 47 -0.41 9.71 3.83
N TRP A 48 -1.23 9.93 2.79
CA TRP A 48 -1.17 11.14 1.96
C TRP A 48 -2.07 12.28 2.44
N ALA A 49 -2.88 12.05 3.45
CA ALA A 49 -3.78 13.07 4.01
C ALA A 49 -3.07 14.39 4.36
N PRO A 50 -1.84 14.42 4.95
CA PRO A 50 -1.11 15.67 5.21
C PRO A 50 -0.78 16.44 3.93
N ILE A 51 -0.37 15.74 2.86
CA ILE A 51 -0.06 16.38 1.56
C ILE A 51 -1.32 16.97 0.95
N HIS A 52 -2.43 16.23 1.02
CA HIS A 52 -3.72 16.67 0.49
C HIS A 52 -4.29 17.88 1.25
N ALA A 53 -4.10 17.95 2.56
CA ALA A 53 -4.63 19.01 3.42
C ALA A 53 -3.85 20.34 3.33
N THR A 54 -2.61 20.34 2.79
CA THR A 54 -1.77 21.54 2.74
C THR A 54 -2.27 22.52 1.66
N THR A 55 -2.51 23.76 2.05
CA THR A 55 -2.86 24.84 1.14
C THR A 55 -1.64 25.41 0.41
N THR A 56 -1.81 25.92 -0.82
CA THR A 56 -0.75 26.48 -1.65
C THR A 56 -1.31 27.66 -2.44
N ASP A 57 -1.87 28.66 -1.73
CA ASP A 57 -2.56 29.79 -2.34
C ASP A 57 -1.58 30.85 -2.87
N THR A 58 -0.41 30.99 -2.20
CA THR A 58 0.65 31.94 -2.59
C THR A 58 1.84 31.22 -3.22
N ASP A 59 2.69 31.96 -3.95
CA ASP A 59 3.90 31.40 -4.54
C ASP A 59 4.92 30.96 -3.51
N ASP A 60 5.03 31.67 -2.39
CA ASP A 60 5.91 31.29 -1.29
C ASP A 60 5.47 29.96 -0.65
N GLU A 61 4.15 29.78 -0.44
CA GLU A 61 3.59 28.53 0.03
C GLU A 61 3.82 27.38 -0.95
N ARG A 62 3.68 27.61 -2.27
CA ARG A 62 3.98 26.60 -3.31
C ARG A 62 5.44 26.20 -3.30
N GLN A 63 6.36 27.15 -3.15
CA GLN A 63 7.79 26.86 -3.08
C GLN A 63 8.15 26.09 -1.80
N ALA A 64 7.58 26.47 -0.65
CA ALA A 64 7.75 25.73 0.61
C ALA A 64 7.19 24.32 0.49
N PHE A 65 5.98 24.15 -0.05
CA PHE A 65 5.34 22.87 -0.30
C PHE A 65 6.21 21.96 -1.18
N MET A 66 6.77 22.48 -2.27
CA MET A 66 7.67 21.73 -3.15
C MET A 66 8.92 21.27 -2.43
N LYS A 67 9.48 22.09 -1.57
CA LYS A 67 10.70 21.77 -0.83
C LYS A 67 10.47 20.73 0.26
N GLU A 68 9.36 20.81 0.97
CA GLU A 68 9.10 20.05 2.19
C GLU A 68 8.28 18.78 1.94
N LEU A 69 7.30 18.85 1.04
CA LEU A 69 6.30 17.80 0.85
C LEU A 69 6.26 17.18 -0.54
N CYS A 70 6.80 17.86 -1.57
CA CYS A 70 6.73 17.39 -2.95
C CYS A 70 8.04 17.58 -3.73
N SER A 71 9.18 17.22 -3.11
CA SER A 71 10.46 17.13 -3.81
C SER A 71 10.42 16.07 -4.92
N GLU A 72 11.40 16.09 -5.85
CA GLU A 72 11.56 15.04 -6.87
C GLU A 72 11.61 13.65 -6.24
N ALA A 73 12.29 13.50 -5.10
CA ALA A 73 12.36 12.23 -4.37
C ALA A 73 10.99 11.80 -3.83
N THR A 74 10.23 12.72 -3.25
CA THR A 74 8.87 12.45 -2.76
C THR A 74 7.92 12.12 -3.91
N ALA A 75 7.98 12.86 -5.03
CA ALA A 75 7.15 12.59 -6.20
C ALA A 75 7.40 11.17 -6.76
N ARG A 76 8.67 10.73 -6.81
CA ARG A 76 9.05 9.37 -7.22
C ARG A 76 8.55 8.30 -6.24
N ASP A 77 8.55 8.57 -4.94
CA ASP A 77 8.01 7.65 -3.94
C ASP A 77 6.49 7.49 -4.10
N LEU A 78 5.76 8.62 -4.26
CA LEU A 78 4.32 8.60 -4.51
C LEU A 78 3.97 7.80 -5.78
N GLU A 79 4.67 8.06 -6.89
CA GLU A 79 4.52 7.34 -8.16
C GLU A 79 4.80 5.85 -7.98
N SER A 80 5.91 5.49 -7.35
CA SER A 80 6.32 4.09 -7.13
C SER A 80 5.29 3.32 -6.30
N ARG A 81 4.73 3.94 -5.26
CA ARG A 81 3.70 3.30 -4.44
C ARG A 81 2.44 2.97 -5.26
N VAL A 82 1.97 3.91 -6.08
CA VAL A 82 0.77 3.67 -6.91
C VAL A 82 1.07 2.70 -8.05
N HIS A 83 2.25 2.77 -8.65
CA HIS A 83 2.70 1.79 -9.64
C HIS A 83 2.69 0.37 -9.07
N ASN A 84 3.16 0.18 -7.83
CA ASN A 84 3.14 -1.11 -7.16
C ASN A 84 1.71 -1.60 -6.91
N LEU A 85 0.79 -0.72 -6.49
CA LEU A 85 -0.63 -1.07 -6.35
C LEU A 85 -1.25 -1.51 -7.68
N GLN A 86 -0.95 -0.80 -8.77
CA GLN A 86 -1.42 -1.16 -10.10
C GLN A 86 -0.85 -2.49 -10.57
N SER A 87 0.46 -2.70 -10.40
CA SER A 87 1.14 -3.95 -10.80
C SER A 87 0.61 -5.15 -10.02
N GLU A 88 0.35 -4.98 -8.72
CA GLU A 88 -0.25 -6.03 -7.89
C GLU A 88 -1.68 -6.37 -8.37
N TYR A 89 -2.50 -5.36 -8.65
CA TYR A 89 -3.83 -5.57 -9.22
C TYR A 89 -3.76 -6.37 -10.52
N ASP A 90 -2.94 -5.90 -11.46
CA ASP A 90 -2.85 -6.48 -12.80
C ASP A 90 -2.25 -7.91 -12.80
N SER A 91 -1.43 -8.26 -11.79
CA SER A 91 -0.81 -9.58 -11.66
C SER A 91 -1.63 -10.59 -10.85
N THR A 92 -2.46 -10.14 -9.90
CA THR A 92 -3.10 -11.05 -8.94
C THR A 92 -4.63 -11.02 -8.98
N ILE A 93 -5.24 -9.88 -9.36
CA ILE A 93 -6.70 -9.70 -9.28
C ILE A 93 -7.34 -9.69 -10.67
N ARG A 94 -6.65 -9.13 -11.65
CA ARG A 94 -7.18 -8.98 -13.00
C ARG A 94 -7.60 -10.33 -13.59
N GLY A 95 -8.89 -10.42 -13.99
CA GLY A 95 -9.47 -11.63 -14.56
C GLY A 95 -9.82 -12.71 -13.54
N SER A 96 -9.61 -12.48 -12.24
CA SER A 96 -9.95 -13.41 -11.18
C SER A 96 -11.47 -13.58 -10.99
N ALA A 97 -11.86 -14.53 -10.16
CA ALA A 97 -13.25 -14.72 -9.77
C ALA A 97 -13.75 -13.52 -8.95
N GLU A 98 -12.90 -12.99 -8.06
CA GLU A 98 -13.21 -11.84 -7.21
C GLU A 98 -13.51 -10.59 -8.05
N GLU A 99 -12.73 -10.33 -9.10
CA GLU A 99 -12.98 -9.20 -9.99
C GLU A 99 -14.34 -9.31 -10.68
N LYS A 100 -14.73 -10.53 -11.10
CA LYS A 100 -16.03 -10.80 -11.72
C LYS A 100 -17.20 -10.68 -10.75
N GLU A 101 -17.01 -11.15 -9.49
CA GLU A 101 -18.01 -11.08 -8.43
C GLU A 101 -18.14 -9.65 -7.86
N GLN A 102 -17.07 -8.86 -7.89
CA GLN A 102 -16.98 -7.51 -7.34
C GLN A 102 -16.56 -6.48 -8.40
N PRO A 103 -17.48 -6.04 -9.28
CA PRO A 103 -17.17 -5.05 -10.34
C PRO A 103 -16.63 -3.71 -9.81
N ALA A 104 -16.80 -3.44 -8.52
CA ALA A 104 -16.24 -2.28 -7.84
C ALA A 104 -14.69 -2.29 -7.84
N LEU A 105 -14.05 -3.47 -7.91
CA LEU A 105 -12.60 -3.62 -8.08
C LEU A 105 -12.10 -2.96 -9.37
N LEU A 106 -12.84 -3.07 -10.48
CA LEU A 106 -12.48 -2.38 -11.73
C LEU A 106 -12.53 -0.85 -11.60
N LYS A 107 -13.49 -0.32 -10.82
CA LYS A 107 -13.56 1.12 -10.54
C LYS A 107 -12.37 1.57 -9.71
N LEU A 108 -11.99 0.80 -8.69
CA LEU A 108 -10.81 1.05 -7.88
C LEU A 108 -9.54 1.01 -8.74
N ARG A 109 -9.42 0.01 -9.63
CA ARG A 109 -8.33 -0.08 -10.60
C ARG A 109 -8.24 1.16 -11.50
N GLY A 110 -9.38 1.69 -11.92
CA GLY A 110 -9.49 2.93 -12.70
C GLY A 110 -8.93 4.14 -11.93
N ALA A 111 -9.28 4.28 -10.65
CA ALA A 111 -8.78 5.35 -9.79
C ALA A 111 -7.26 5.25 -9.58
N ILE A 112 -6.74 4.04 -9.33
CA ILE A 112 -5.30 3.77 -9.22
C ILE A 112 -4.57 4.19 -10.51
N SER A 113 -5.10 3.80 -11.67
CA SER A 113 -4.50 4.15 -12.98
C SER A 113 -4.50 5.64 -13.25
N GLN A 114 -5.61 6.33 -12.96
CA GLN A 114 -5.70 7.77 -13.11
C GLN A 114 -4.70 8.50 -12.20
N CYS A 115 -4.59 8.07 -10.95
CA CYS A 115 -3.60 8.60 -10.01
C CYS A 115 -2.17 8.40 -10.52
N LEU A 116 -1.83 7.19 -10.98
CA LEU A 116 -0.50 6.87 -11.50
C LEU A 116 -0.09 7.78 -12.64
N HIS A 117 -0.92 7.90 -13.69
CA HIS A 117 -0.55 8.73 -14.84
C HIS A 117 -0.39 10.21 -14.51
N LEU A 118 -1.14 10.72 -13.55
CA LEU A 118 -0.96 12.08 -13.06
C LEU A 118 0.33 12.22 -12.23
N LEU A 119 0.71 11.22 -11.43
CA LEU A 119 1.95 11.21 -10.66
C LEU A 119 3.18 11.07 -11.56
N GLU A 120 3.12 10.30 -12.65
CA GLU A 120 4.17 10.26 -13.68
C GLU A 120 4.45 11.68 -14.23
N ALA A 121 3.37 12.43 -14.51
CA ALA A 121 3.50 13.82 -14.93
C ALA A 121 4.11 14.70 -13.82
N VAL A 122 3.66 14.53 -12.56
CA VAL A 122 4.20 15.28 -11.41
C VAL A 122 5.70 15.01 -11.27
N THR A 123 6.13 13.76 -11.33
CA THR A 123 7.55 13.36 -11.22
C THR A 123 8.39 14.03 -12.31
N ALA A 124 7.93 14.00 -13.57
CA ALA A 124 8.63 14.63 -14.67
C ALA A 124 8.71 16.15 -14.52
N LEU A 125 7.62 16.79 -14.09
CA LEU A 125 7.55 18.24 -13.90
C LEU A 125 8.38 18.69 -12.67
N THR A 126 8.37 17.93 -11.60
CA THR A 126 9.19 18.21 -10.40
C THR A 126 10.68 18.10 -10.73
N HIS A 127 11.07 17.06 -11.48
CA HIS A 127 12.44 16.94 -12.00
C HIS A 127 12.84 18.15 -12.83
N LEU A 128 11.97 18.59 -13.75
CA LEU A 128 12.22 19.78 -14.58
C LEU A 128 12.41 21.02 -13.71
N TYR A 129 11.56 21.22 -12.70
CA TYR A 129 11.65 22.35 -11.78
C TYR A 129 12.94 22.35 -10.98
N GLU A 130 13.25 21.27 -10.28
CA GLU A 130 14.43 21.21 -9.41
C GLU A 130 15.74 21.29 -10.18
N ARG A 131 15.84 20.58 -11.31
CA ARG A 131 17.10 20.52 -12.07
C ARG A 131 17.35 21.73 -12.96
N HIS A 132 16.29 22.37 -13.42
CA HIS A 132 16.43 23.42 -14.43
C HIS A 132 16.07 24.82 -13.95
N GLN A 133 15.28 24.97 -12.89
CA GLN A 133 15.01 26.26 -12.28
C GLN A 133 15.93 26.49 -11.08
N VAL A 134 16.02 25.58 -10.14
CA VAL A 134 16.74 25.75 -8.88
C VAL A 134 18.25 25.49 -9.02
N HIS A 135 18.65 24.43 -9.73
CA HIS A 135 20.03 23.96 -9.80
C HIS A 135 20.76 24.32 -11.11
N GLN A 136 20.26 25.29 -11.84
CA GLN A 136 20.79 25.60 -13.13
C GLN A 136 22.20 26.19 -13.07
N ARG A 137 23.17 25.54 -13.73
CA ARG A 137 24.57 25.91 -13.75
C ARG A 137 24.91 26.90 -14.89
N HIS A 138 24.17 26.85 -16.00
CA HIS A 138 24.53 27.63 -17.21
C HIS A 138 23.57 28.81 -17.43
N PRO A 139 24.08 30.09 -17.44
CA PRO A 139 23.24 31.27 -17.57
C PRO A 139 22.43 31.32 -18.88
N ALA A 140 22.99 30.79 -19.99
CA ALA A 140 22.27 30.77 -21.27
C ALA A 140 21.04 29.89 -21.23
N THR A 141 21.10 28.69 -20.59
CA THR A 141 19.97 27.79 -20.44
C THR A 141 18.88 28.40 -19.56
N ARG A 142 19.28 29.09 -18.46
CA ARG A 142 18.32 29.82 -17.60
C ARG A 142 17.55 30.87 -18.39
N ARG A 143 18.24 31.62 -19.25
CA ARG A 143 17.62 32.67 -20.08
C ARG A 143 16.61 32.07 -21.06
N VAL A 144 17.00 31.00 -21.77
CA VAL A 144 16.12 30.33 -22.74
C VAL A 144 14.89 29.75 -22.03
N LEU A 145 15.06 29.04 -20.93
CA LEU A 145 13.94 28.45 -20.17
C LEU A 145 13.03 29.54 -19.57
N GLY A 146 13.59 30.65 -19.07
CA GLY A 146 12.80 31.79 -18.57
C GLY A 146 11.96 32.49 -19.65
N HIS A 147 12.34 32.36 -20.92
CA HIS A 147 11.50 32.84 -22.04
C HIS A 147 10.38 31.87 -22.42
N ILE A 148 10.55 30.56 -22.14
CA ILE A 148 9.59 29.51 -22.50
C ILE A 148 8.64 29.23 -21.32
N LEU A 149 9.16 29.25 -20.08
CA LEU A 149 8.45 28.84 -18.87
C LEU A 149 8.31 30.03 -17.92
N ASN A 150 7.07 30.35 -17.57
CA ASN A 150 6.75 31.14 -16.39
C ASN A 150 6.72 30.20 -15.19
N TRP A 151 7.76 30.25 -14.34
CA TRP A 151 7.94 29.31 -13.24
C TRP A 151 6.88 29.42 -12.15
N GLU A 152 6.34 30.60 -11.88
CA GLU A 152 5.24 30.80 -10.92
C GLU A 152 3.98 30.07 -11.42
N ASN A 153 3.60 30.33 -12.68
CA ASN A 153 2.47 29.67 -13.31
C ASN A 153 2.72 28.17 -13.52
N PHE A 154 3.97 27.75 -13.71
CA PHE A 154 4.35 26.36 -13.84
C PHE A 154 4.08 25.55 -12.56
N LEU A 155 4.51 26.06 -11.39
CA LEU A 155 4.25 25.41 -10.10
C LEU A 155 2.77 25.33 -9.79
N ALA A 156 2.05 26.44 -9.97
CA ALA A 156 0.60 26.47 -9.78
C ALA A 156 -0.10 25.38 -10.62
N LYS A 157 0.23 25.32 -11.93
CA LYS A 157 -0.39 24.31 -12.81
C LYS A 157 0.00 22.88 -12.46
N MET A 158 1.25 22.62 -12.10
CA MET A 158 1.69 21.30 -11.70
C MET A 158 0.95 20.83 -10.45
N ILE A 159 0.82 21.70 -9.44
CA ILE A 159 0.11 21.37 -8.20
C ILE A 159 -1.39 21.22 -8.46
N ASP A 160 -2.02 22.22 -9.11
CA ASP A 160 -3.48 22.28 -9.21
C ASP A 160 -4.05 21.36 -10.29
N HIS A 161 -3.30 21.05 -11.35
CA HIS A 161 -3.80 20.25 -12.49
C HIS A 161 -3.19 18.84 -12.57
N CYS A 162 -2.12 18.54 -11.81
CA CYS A 162 -1.54 17.21 -11.79
C CYS A 162 -1.57 16.60 -10.39
N LEU A 163 -0.92 17.21 -9.39
CA LEU A 163 -0.78 16.60 -8.07
C LEU A 163 -2.11 16.51 -7.31
N ARG A 164 -2.84 17.63 -7.17
CA ARG A 164 -4.14 17.62 -6.47
C ARG A 164 -5.16 16.68 -7.11
N PRO A 165 -5.35 16.66 -8.45
CA PRO A 165 -6.20 15.66 -9.09
C PRO A 165 -5.72 14.22 -8.91
N ALA A 166 -4.40 13.96 -8.87
CA ALA A 166 -3.85 12.64 -8.58
C ALA A 166 -4.29 12.15 -7.19
N LEU A 167 -4.03 12.95 -6.16
CA LEU A 167 -4.42 12.64 -4.79
C LEU A 167 -5.95 12.52 -4.65
N ALA A 168 -6.69 13.43 -5.24
CA ALA A 168 -8.16 13.43 -5.19
C ALA A 168 -8.79 12.22 -5.90
N SER A 169 -8.13 11.63 -6.91
CA SER A 169 -8.64 10.43 -7.57
C SER A 169 -8.67 9.21 -6.65
N LEU A 170 -7.64 9.05 -5.81
CA LEU A 170 -7.60 8.01 -4.78
C LEU A 170 -8.51 8.35 -3.59
N GLU A 171 -8.48 9.59 -3.10
CA GLU A 171 -9.32 10.02 -1.97
C GLU A 171 -10.81 9.77 -2.25
N LYS A 172 -11.28 10.10 -3.45
CA LYS A 172 -12.67 9.81 -3.88
C LYS A 172 -13.01 8.33 -3.94
N SER A 173 -12.03 7.45 -3.99
CA SER A 173 -12.24 6.00 -3.96
C SER A 173 -12.24 5.41 -2.55
N LYS A 174 -12.05 6.22 -1.50
CA LYS A 174 -11.94 5.75 -0.11
C LYS A 174 -13.17 4.98 0.35
N ASP A 175 -14.36 5.54 0.16
CA ASP A 175 -15.61 4.88 0.55
C ASP A 175 -15.85 3.59 -0.26
N LEU A 176 -15.51 3.61 -1.55
CA LEU A 176 -15.55 2.42 -2.40
C LEU A 176 -14.61 1.34 -1.89
N ALA A 177 -13.38 1.71 -1.52
CA ALA A 177 -12.38 0.80 -0.99
C ALA A 177 -12.82 0.24 0.38
N ALA A 178 -13.37 1.06 1.27
CA ALA A 178 -13.90 0.62 2.55
C ALA A 178 -15.03 -0.41 2.38
N GLY A 179 -16.02 -0.13 1.53
CA GLY A 179 -17.10 -1.08 1.23
C GLY A 179 -16.60 -2.38 0.57
N LEU A 180 -15.60 -2.31 -0.30
CA LEU A 180 -14.94 -3.50 -0.86
C LEU A 180 -14.26 -4.33 0.23
N LEU A 181 -13.55 -3.68 1.16
CA LEU A 181 -12.85 -4.38 2.23
C LEU A 181 -13.84 -5.15 3.12
N GLU A 182 -14.99 -4.55 3.47
CA GLU A 182 -16.06 -5.22 4.21
C GLU A 182 -16.61 -6.45 3.47
N CYS A 183 -16.74 -6.38 2.15
CA CYS A 183 -17.22 -7.50 1.33
C CYS A 183 -16.19 -8.61 1.16
N LEU A 184 -14.89 -8.27 1.15
CA LEU A 184 -13.78 -9.18 0.86
C LEU A 184 -13.19 -9.82 2.11
N THR A 185 -13.47 -9.28 3.31
CA THR A 185 -12.96 -9.79 4.59
C THR A 185 -14.07 -10.43 5.42
N THR A 186 -13.71 -11.46 6.15
CA THR A 186 -14.61 -12.04 7.16
C THR A 186 -14.20 -11.46 8.51
N GLN A 187 -15.15 -10.83 9.20
CA GLN A 187 -14.91 -10.35 10.56
C GLN A 187 -15.03 -11.49 11.55
N ALA A 188 -13.96 -11.78 12.25
CA ALA A 188 -13.88 -12.77 13.31
C ALA A 188 -13.16 -12.19 14.53
N PHE A 189 -13.19 -12.90 15.64
CA PHE A 189 -12.36 -12.57 16.79
C PHE A 189 -11.68 -13.81 17.35
N LYS A 190 -10.58 -13.61 18.05
CA LYS A 190 -9.85 -14.69 18.71
C LYS A 190 -9.28 -14.21 20.05
N ASP A 191 -9.58 -14.95 21.11
CA ASP A 191 -9.01 -14.71 22.43
C ASP A 191 -7.69 -15.47 22.55
N LEU A 192 -6.59 -14.74 22.72
CA LEU A 192 -5.26 -15.28 22.85
C LEU A 192 -4.74 -15.09 24.26
N ARG A 193 -4.29 -16.16 24.91
CA ARG A 193 -3.67 -16.08 26.23
C ARG A 193 -2.24 -15.61 26.09
N ILE A 194 -1.85 -14.63 26.91
CA ILE A 194 -0.45 -14.19 27.00
C ILE A 194 0.34 -15.34 27.63
N PRO A 195 1.42 -15.82 26.98
CA PRO A 195 2.19 -16.94 27.51
C PRO A 195 2.80 -16.59 28.87
N HIS A 196 2.83 -17.56 29.77
CA HIS A 196 3.32 -17.36 31.14
C HIS A 196 4.76 -16.81 31.16
N GLY A 197 4.97 -15.78 31.95
CA GLY A 197 6.28 -15.11 32.08
C GLY A 197 6.63 -14.12 30.95
N ILE A 198 5.70 -13.88 30.03
CA ILE A 198 5.86 -12.90 28.97
C ILE A 198 4.99 -11.67 29.25
N THR A 199 5.56 -10.50 29.03
CA THR A 199 4.85 -9.23 29.05
C THR A 199 4.82 -8.65 27.64
N LEU A 200 3.73 -7.95 27.29
CA LEU A 200 3.59 -7.30 25.96
C LEU A 200 4.38 -5.98 25.95
N HIS A 201 5.67 -6.08 25.72
CA HIS A 201 6.57 -4.93 25.52
C HIS A 201 6.90 -4.72 24.02
N ALA A 202 7.81 -3.80 23.71
CA ALA A 202 8.08 -3.39 22.33
C ALA A 202 8.41 -4.54 21.36
N ARG A 203 9.18 -5.58 21.79
CA ARG A 203 9.58 -6.71 20.93
C ARG A 203 8.38 -7.60 20.53
N PRO A 204 7.60 -8.19 21.45
CA PRO A 204 6.38 -8.91 21.08
C PRO A 204 5.42 -8.09 20.24
N LEU A 205 5.21 -6.81 20.60
CA LEU A 205 4.31 -5.94 19.85
C LEU A 205 4.83 -5.65 18.43
N SER A 206 6.14 -5.56 18.22
CA SER A 206 6.70 -5.39 16.87
C SER A 206 6.41 -6.59 15.97
N LEU A 207 6.38 -7.80 16.51
CA LEU A 207 6.01 -9.00 15.76
C LEU A 207 4.51 -9.03 15.44
N ILE A 208 3.65 -8.61 16.35
CA ILE A 208 2.22 -8.44 16.09
C ILE A 208 2.01 -7.41 14.96
N VAL A 209 2.69 -6.26 15.01
CA VAL A 209 2.68 -5.26 13.92
C VAL A 209 3.17 -5.90 12.62
N GLY A 210 4.23 -6.72 12.68
CA GLY A 210 4.77 -7.43 11.53
C GLY A 210 3.75 -8.34 10.86
N VAL A 211 3.01 -9.14 11.64
CA VAL A 211 1.91 -9.98 11.14
C VAL A 211 0.83 -9.11 10.50
N THR A 212 0.34 -8.10 11.20
CA THR A 212 -0.72 -7.22 10.70
C THR A 212 -0.31 -6.52 9.39
N ASN A 213 0.93 -6.03 9.32
CA ASN A 213 1.45 -5.35 8.14
C ASN A 213 1.68 -6.31 6.95
N HIS A 214 2.05 -7.57 7.22
CA HIS A 214 2.19 -8.58 6.18
C HIS A 214 0.87 -8.79 5.41
N TYR A 215 -0.24 -8.88 6.13
CA TYR A 215 -1.56 -9.04 5.51
C TYR A 215 -2.12 -7.73 4.97
N GLY A 216 -1.77 -6.60 5.57
CA GLY A 216 -2.31 -5.31 5.16
C GLY A 216 -3.79 -5.10 5.49
N LEU A 217 -4.38 -5.97 6.29
CA LEU A 217 -5.77 -5.92 6.72
C LEU A 217 -5.91 -5.21 8.07
N PRO A 218 -7.05 -4.56 8.34
CA PRO A 218 -7.32 -3.98 9.66
C PRO A 218 -7.46 -5.08 10.70
N VAL A 219 -6.74 -4.92 11.81
CA VAL A 219 -6.82 -5.77 12.99
C VAL A 219 -6.86 -4.89 14.22
N GLU A 220 -7.81 -5.12 15.11
CA GLU A 220 -7.90 -4.45 16.40
C GLU A 220 -7.50 -5.40 17.53
N MET A 221 -6.71 -4.91 18.47
CA MET A 221 -6.39 -5.57 19.73
C MET A 221 -7.26 -4.97 20.83
N GLU A 222 -7.95 -5.81 21.59
CA GLU A 222 -8.81 -5.43 22.70
C GLU A 222 -8.28 -6.02 24.01
N ILE A 223 -8.19 -5.20 25.06
CA ILE A 223 -7.87 -5.60 26.42
C ILE A 223 -8.86 -4.90 27.36
N GLY A 224 -9.70 -5.66 28.08
CA GLY A 224 -10.76 -5.10 28.90
C GLY A 224 -11.74 -4.29 28.04
N GLU A 225 -11.92 -3.01 28.35
CA GLU A 225 -12.75 -2.09 27.57
C GLU A 225 -11.95 -1.27 26.54
N GLY A 226 -10.63 -1.42 26.54
CA GLY A 226 -9.73 -0.64 25.66
C GLY A 226 -9.49 -1.35 24.32
N ARG A 227 -9.37 -0.57 23.24
CA ARG A 227 -9.05 -1.04 21.89
C ARG A 227 -7.91 -0.25 21.27
N ALA A 228 -7.09 -0.94 20.49
CA ALA A 228 -5.99 -0.34 19.75
C ALA A 228 -5.81 -1.02 18.39
N SER A 229 -5.42 -0.26 17.37
CA SER A 229 -5.02 -0.85 16.09
C SER A 229 -3.76 -1.69 16.27
N ALA A 230 -3.82 -2.96 15.83
CA ALA A 230 -2.68 -3.87 15.88
C ALA A 230 -1.60 -3.54 14.82
N ALA A 231 -1.87 -2.60 13.90
CA ALA A 231 -0.88 -2.05 13.00
C ALA A 231 -0.06 -0.90 13.63
N SER A 232 -0.48 -0.38 14.79
CA SER A 232 0.18 0.74 15.48
C SER A 232 0.85 0.29 16.77
N MET A 233 2.18 0.19 16.75
CA MET A 233 2.96 -0.16 17.95
C MET A 233 2.68 0.79 19.11
N MET A 234 2.62 2.11 18.86
CA MET A 234 2.38 3.10 19.89
C MET A 234 1.01 2.94 20.55
N SER A 235 -0.03 2.72 19.74
CA SER A 235 -1.40 2.51 20.25
C SER A 235 -1.48 1.25 21.12
N MET A 236 -0.83 0.15 20.70
CA MET A 236 -0.77 -1.08 21.48
C MET A 236 0.04 -0.92 22.76
N LEU A 237 1.19 -0.19 22.72
CA LEU A 237 1.97 0.09 23.93
C LEU A 237 1.16 0.88 24.96
N MET A 238 0.41 1.88 24.55
CA MET A 238 -0.47 2.64 25.42
C MET A 238 -1.57 1.76 26.03
N LEU A 239 -2.19 0.90 25.23
CA LEU A 239 -3.21 -0.02 25.70
C LEU A 239 -2.64 -1.04 26.70
N CYS A 240 -1.52 -1.67 26.40
CA CYS A 240 -0.84 -2.61 27.31
C CYS A 240 -0.37 -1.93 28.59
N GLY A 241 0.15 -0.70 28.50
CA GLY A 241 0.58 0.07 29.66
C GLY A 241 -0.55 0.41 30.64
N SER A 242 -1.79 0.49 30.14
CA SER A 242 -3.00 0.69 30.98
C SER A 242 -3.55 -0.62 31.56
N HIS A 243 -3.05 -1.80 31.13
CA HIS A 243 -3.59 -3.12 31.50
C HIS A 243 -2.44 -4.10 31.80
N LEU A 244 -1.58 -3.76 32.74
CA LEU A 244 -0.35 -4.53 33.05
C LEU A 244 -0.62 -5.96 33.54
N ASP A 245 -1.79 -6.23 34.12
CA ASP A 245 -2.17 -7.53 34.68
C ASP A 245 -2.98 -8.39 33.69
N ALA A 246 -3.08 -7.98 32.42
CA ALA A 246 -3.84 -8.71 31.43
C ALA A 246 -3.26 -10.11 31.20
N GLN A 247 -4.10 -11.15 31.30
CA GLN A 247 -3.75 -12.56 31.06
C GLN A 247 -4.08 -13.02 29.63
N SER A 248 -4.93 -12.25 28.95
CA SER A 248 -5.37 -12.52 27.59
C SER A 248 -5.67 -11.24 26.85
N VAL A 249 -5.59 -11.32 25.55
CA VAL A 249 -5.96 -10.26 24.61
C VAL A 249 -6.92 -10.82 23.57
N ARG A 250 -7.85 -10.00 23.12
CA ARG A 250 -8.74 -10.36 22.01
C ARG A 250 -8.31 -9.60 20.76
N PHE A 251 -8.20 -10.32 19.65
CA PHE A 251 -7.98 -9.72 18.35
C PHE A 251 -9.24 -9.86 17.50
N HIS A 252 -9.60 -8.75 16.83
CA HIS A 252 -10.69 -8.70 15.86
C HIS A 252 -10.09 -8.47 14.47
N GLY A 253 -10.47 -9.27 13.48
CA GLY A 253 -9.95 -9.17 12.13
C GLY A 253 -10.29 -10.38 11.27
N ASP A 254 -9.62 -10.49 10.12
CA ASP A 254 -9.79 -11.62 9.21
C ASP A 254 -9.20 -12.92 9.80
N PRO A 255 -9.87 -14.09 9.62
CA PRO A 255 -9.39 -15.37 10.14
C PRO A 255 -7.96 -15.72 9.74
N ALA A 256 -7.50 -15.35 8.54
CA ALA A 256 -6.14 -15.64 8.10
C ALA A 256 -5.10 -14.94 8.98
N VAL A 257 -5.33 -13.66 9.28
CA VAL A 257 -4.46 -12.88 10.18
C VAL A 257 -4.52 -13.43 11.60
N LEU A 258 -5.75 -13.75 12.09
CA LEU A 258 -5.96 -14.27 13.43
C LEU A 258 -5.28 -15.64 13.65
N ASN A 259 -5.19 -16.47 12.60
CA ASN A 259 -4.47 -17.73 12.66
C ASN A 259 -2.96 -17.55 12.80
N ASP A 260 -2.37 -16.59 12.08
CA ASP A 260 -0.95 -16.28 12.21
C ASP A 260 -0.63 -15.61 13.56
N LEU A 261 -1.53 -14.76 14.07
CA LEU A 261 -1.42 -14.23 15.43
C LEU A 261 -1.48 -15.36 16.48
N GLN A 262 -2.37 -16.33 16.33
CA GLN A 262 -2.40 -17.51 17.20
C GLN A 262 -1.05 -18.25 17.14
N ALA A 263 -0.54 -18.54 15.95
CA ALA A 263 0.74 -19.22 15.78
C ALA A 263 1.90 -18.45 16.43
N LEU A 264 1.87 -17.11 16.37
CA LEU A 264 2.84 -16.25 17.04
C LEU A 264 2.76 -16.33 18.57
N PHE A 265 1.55 -16.35 19.14
CA PHE A 265 1.32 -16.53 20.58
C PHE A 265 1.74 -17.93 21.05
N ASP A 266 1.42 -18.96 20.27
CA ASP A 266 1.84 -20.35 20.55
C ASP A 266 3.36 -20.53 20.51
N ALA A 267 4.05 -19.76 19.65
CA ALA A 267 5.51 -19.63 19.57
C ALA A 267 6.07 -18.62 20.59
N ARG A 268 5.35 -18.37 21.69
CA ARG A 268 5.75 -17.50 22.80
C ARG A 268 6.20 -16.10 22.34
N LEU A 269 5.53 -15.58 21.31
CA LEU A 269 5.80 -14.22 20.77
C LEU A 269 7.26 -13.98 20.38
N GLY A 270 7.97 -15.05 19.94
CA GLY A 270 9.36 -14.98 19.51
C GLY A 270 10.37 -14.80 20.66
N GLU A 271 9.97 -14.92 21.92
CA GLU A 271 10.88 -14.78 23.07
C GLU A 271 11.88 -15.93 23.18
N ASP A 272 11.56 -17.10 22.64
CA ASP A 272 12.48 -18.26 22.57
C ASP A 272 13.45 -18.16 21.37
N GLY A 273 13.43 -17.05 20.62
CA GLY A 273 14.27 -16.79 19.45
C GLY A 273 13.49 -16.77 18.14
N MET A 274 13.97 -16.01 17.16
CA MET A 274 13.31 -15.88 15.86
C MET A 274 13.36 -17.21 15.05
N ASP A 275 14.36 -18.03 15.29
CA ASP A 275 14.51 -19.35 14.64
C ASP A 275 13.46 -20.37 15.14
N ALA A 276 12.86 -20.12 16.30
CA ALA A 276 11.81 -20.97 16.87
C ALA A 276 10.42 -20.68 16.27
N LEU A 277 10.28 -19.65 15.45
CA LEU A 277 9.02 -19.31 14.80
C LEU A 277 8.61 -20.38 13.79
N PRO A 278 7.31 -20.74 13.72
CA PRO A 278 6.80 -21.70 12.75
C PRO A 278 7.01 -21.23 11.32
N GLY A 279 7.03 -22.19 10.37
CA GLY A 279 7.27 -21.89 8.95
C GLY A 279 6.31 -20.88 8.33
N SER A 280 5.07 -20.81 8.83
CA SER A 280 4.06 -19.83 8.41
C SER A 280 4.45 -18.38 8.75
N LEU A 281 5.30 -18.17 9.76
CA LEU A 281 5.72 -16.84 10.22
C LEU A 281 7.14 -16.45 9.78
N LYS A 282 7.74 -17.17 8.83
CA LYS A 282 9.11 -16.88 8.33
C LYS A 282 9.24 -15.49 7.72
N TYR A 283 8.17 -14.88 7.25
CA TYR A 283 8.17 -13.52 6.74
C TYR A 283 8.47 -12.45 7.80
N LEU A 284 8.49 -12.81 9.10
CA LEU A 284 8.89 -11.92 10.20
C LEU A 284 10.41 -11.89 10.45
N VAL A 285 11.18 -12.77 9.81
CA VAL A 285 12.62 -12.98 10.08
C VAL A 285 13.54 -12.18 9.14
N HIS A 286 13.02 -11.15 8.49
CA HIS A 286 13.82 -10.32 7.54
C HIS A 286 14.19 -8.96 8.09
#